data_5148e4118889639366d3df76a6ce0726
#
_entry.id   5148e4118889639366d3df76a6ce0726
#
_cell.length_a   1.000
_cell.length_b   1.000
_cell.length_c   1.000
_cell.angle_alpha   90.00
_cell.angle_beta   90.00
_cell.angle_gamma   90.00
#
_symmetry.space_group_name_H-M   'P 1'
#
loop_
_entity.id
_entity.type
_entity.pdbx_description
1 polymer ?
#
loop_
_entity_poly.entity_id
_entity_poly.type
_entity_poly.pdbx_seq_one_letter_code
_entity_poly.pdbx_strand_id
1 'polypeptide(L)'
;MAELLQTTLCYLEQNGCYLMLHRIKKKNDVNHDKWIGVGGKFDPGETAEACALREVWEETGLTMQSPAYRGIVDFTCEPWPAERMHLYTCTDFTGTLTDCKEGTLEWVPKPEVENLPIWQGDKIFLRLLAEGAPFFHLKLTYHGDTLVQAVLEGETLPCG
;
A
#
# COMPACT_ATOMS: atom_id res chain seq x y z
N MET A 1 -3.86 -19.43 16.40
CA MET A 1 -2.83 -18.55 15.85
C MET A 1 -3.43 -17.65 14.80
N ALA A 2 -3.07 -16.38 14.86
CA ALA A 2 -3.51 -15.45 13.84
C ALA A 2 -2.83 -15.78 12.51
N GLU A 3 -3.63 -15.85 11.45
CA GLU A 3 -3.11 -16.08 10.11
C GLU A 3 -2.51 -14.80 9.56
N LEU A 4 -1.33 -14.89 8.97
CA LEU A 4 -0.68 -13.76 8.32
C LEU A 4 -1.09 -13.72 6.86
N LEU A 5 -1.82 -12.67 6.47
CA LEU A 5 -2.22 -12.49 5.09
C LEU A 5 -1.06 -11.94 4.26
N GLN A 6 -0.85 -12.51 3.08
CA GLN A 6 0.12 -11.98 2.12
C GLN A 6 -0.64 -11.08 1.15
N THR A 7 -0.20 -9.84 1.05
CA THR A 7 -0.85 -8.85 0.18
C THR A 7 0.19 -8.05 -0.58
N THR A 8 -0.25 -7.25 -1.54
CA THR A 8 0.60 -6.31 -2.25
C THR A 8 0.06 -4.90 -2.09
N LEU A 9 0.95 -3.92 -2.14
CA LEU A 9 0.60 -2.50 -2.11
C LEU A 9 1.48 -1.80 -3.14
N CYS A 10 0.85 -1.22 -4.14
CA CYS A 10 1.56 -0.67 -5.30
C CYS A 10 1.28 0.82 -5.46
N TYR A 11 2.33 1.60 -5.64
CA TYR A 11 2.25 3.03 -5.90
C TYR A 11 2.74 3.29 -7.32
N LEU A 12 1.79 3.52 -8.24
CA LEU A 12 2.12 3.92 -9.60
C LEU A 12 2.40 5.41 -9.63
N GLU A 13 3.42 5.82 -10.37
CA GLU A 13 3.89 7.20 -10.40
C GLU A 13 3.82 7.77 -11.80
N GLN A 14 3.29 8.99 -11.92
CA GLN A 14 3.19 9.71 -13.18
C GLN A 14 3.13 11.20 -12.90
N ASN A 15 3.97 11.98 -13.59
CA ASN A 15 3.93 13.46 -13.51
C ASN A 15 4.01 14.01 -12.08
N GLY A 16 4.82 13.36 -11.23
CA GLY A 16 4.98 13.79 -9.83
C GLY A 16 3.83 13.39 -8.92
N CYS A 17 2.93 12.51 -9.41
CA CYS A 17 1.77 12.04 -8.64
C CYS A 17 1.86 10.55 -8.38
N TYR A 18 1.21 10.11 -7.29
CA TYR A 18 0.91 8.69 -7.06
C TYR A 18 -0.55 8.43 -7.40
N LEU A 19 -0.83 7.25 -7.93
CA LEU A 19 -2.21 6.79 -8.09
C LEU A 19 -2.70 6.29 -6.74
N MET A 20 -3.70 6.97 -6.18
CA MET A 20 -4.25 6.66 -4.87
C MET A 20 -5.68 6.16 -4.97
N LEU A 21 -6.01 5.19 -4.14
CA LEU A 21 -7.35 4.63 -4.03
C LEU A 21 -8.00 5.12 -2.73
N HIS A 22 -9.12 5.82 -2.85
CA HIS A 22 -9.93 6.20 -1.69
C HIS A 22 -10.96 5.09 -1.44
N ARG A 23 -10.80 4.35 -0.37
CA ARG A 23 -11.60 3.15 -0.03
C ARG A 23 -12.94 3.55 0.57
N ILE A 24 -13.94 3.79 -0.25
CA ILE A 24 -15.26 4.27 0.20
C ILE A 24 -16.42 3.37 -0.18
N LYS A 25 -16.23 2.41 -1.08
CA LYS A 25 -17.32 1.58 -1.60
C LYS A 25 -17.59 0.30 -0.79
N LYS A 26 -16.69 -0.07 0.09
CA LYS A 26 -16.79 -1.28 0.91
C LYS A 26 -16.88 -0.89 2.39
N LYS A 27 -18.01 -1.17 3.04
CA LYS A 27 -18.25 -0.72 4.41
C LYS A 27 -17.44 -1.47 5.47
N ASN A 28 -17.30 -2.78 5.31
CA ASN A 28 -16.64 -3.62 6.31
C ASN A 28 -15.17 -3.84 5.96
N ASP A 29 -14.43 -2.76 5.88
CA ASP A 29 -13.07 -2.69 5.37
C ASP A 29 -12.18 -1.95 6.37
N VAL A 30 -11.07 -2.57 6.78
CA VAL A 30 -10.10 -1.94 7.69
C VAL A 30 -9.59 -0.61 7.13
N ASN A 31 -9.52 -0.48 5.81
CA ASN A 31 -9.09 0.75 5.13
C ASN A 31 -10.24 1.70 4.78
N HIS A 32 -11.45 1.46 5.32
CA HIS A 32 -12.61 2.29 4.98
C HIS A 32 -12.32 3.78 5.20
N ASP A 33 -12.64 4.60 4.20
CA ASP A 33 -12.43 6.04 4.15
C ASP A 33 -10.96 6.48 4.16
N LYS A 34 -10.02 5.54 4.02
CA LYS A 34 -8.61 5.89 3.89
C LYS A 34 -8.15 5.88 2.44
N TRP A 35 -7.10 6.64 2.16
CA TRP A 35 -6.42 6.65 0.88
C TRP A 35 -5.21 5.74 0.96
N ILE A 36 -5.09 4.81 0.04
CA ILE A 36 -3.98 3.86 -0.03
C ILE A 36 -3.51 3.68 -1.47
N GLY A 37 -2.40 2.99 -1.66
CA GLY A 37 -2.00 2.51 -2.98
C GLY A 37 -2.95 1.40 -3.44
N VAL A 38 -2.69 0.82 -4.59
CA VAL A 38 -3.51 -0.27 -5.15
C VAL A 38 -2.83 -1.61 -4.93
N GLY A 39 -3.60 -2.66 -4.79
CA GLY A 39 -3.08 -4.00 -4.53
C GLY A 39 -4.15 -4.88 -3.89
N GLY A 40 -3.76 -6.03 -3.42
CA GLY A 40 -4.69 -6.95 -2.78
C GLY A 40 -4.04 -8.24 -2.33
N LYS A 41 -4.86 -9.21 -1.99
CA LYS A 41 -4.43 -10.49 -1.44
C LYS A 41 -3.88 -11.41 -2.53
N PHE A 42 -2.88 -12.21 -2.16
CA PHE A 42 -2.37 -13.28 -3.04
C PHE A 42 -3.45 -14.32 -3.29
N ASP A 43 -3.52 -14.80 -4.53
CA ASP A 43 -4.24 -16.03 -4.82
C ASP A 43 -3.34 -17.22 -4.46
N PRO A 44 -3.91 -18.42 -4.25
CA PRO A 44 -3.10 -19.59 -3.93
C PRO A 44 -1.99 -19.84 -4.96
N GLY A 45 -0.76 -19.99 -4.46
CA GLY A 45 0.42 -20.24 -5.30
C GLY A 45 0.98 -19.03 -6.03
N GLU A 46 0.42 -17.86 -5.82
CA GLU A 46 0.85 -16.64 -6.51
C GLU A 46 2.12 -16.06 -5.87
N THR A 47 3.02 -15.53 -6.71
CA THR A 47 4.17 -14.76 -6.21
C THR A 47 3.74 -13.33 -5.93
N ALA A 48 4.55 -12.59 -5.18
CA ALA A 48 4.27 -11.18 -4.89
C ALA A 48 4.14 -10.36 -6.19
N GLU A 49 5.07 -10.54 -7.13
CA GLU A 49 5.00 -9.78 -8.40
C GLU A 49 3.76 -10.15 -9.22
N ALA A 50 3.42 -11.43 -9.31
CA ALA A 50 2.23 -11.86 -10.04
C ALA A 50 0.96 -11.28 -9.43
N CYS A 51 0.88 -11.27 -8.10
CA CYS A 51 -0.23 -10.65 -7.38
C CYS A 51 -0.30 -9.15 -7.66
N ALA A 52 0.83 -8.46 -7.61
CA ALA A 52 0.89 -7.02 -7.88
C ALA A 52 0.38 -6.71 -9.29
N LEU A 53 0.86 -7.45 -10.30
CA LEU A 53 0.44 -7.24 -11.69
C LEU A 53 -1.06 -7.48 -11.86
N ARG A 54 -1.57 -8.56 -11.30
CA ARG A 54 -2.98 -8.94 -11.41
C ARG A 54 -3.90 -7.93 -10.71
N GLU A 55 -3.59 -7.60 -9.44
CA GLU A 55 -4.42 -6.70 -8.65
C GLU A 55 -4.44 -5.28 -9.23
N VAL A 56 -3.31 -4.77 -9.69
CA VAL A 56 -3.26 -3.45 -10.31
C VAL A 56 -4.12 -3.44 -11.57
N TRP A 57 -4.03 -4.48 -12.40
CA TRP A 57 -4.85 -4.56 -13.60
C TRP A 57 -6.34 -4.64 -13.26
N GLU A 58 -6.72 -5.48 -12.30
CA GLU A 58 -8.12 -5.64 -11.90
C GLU A 58 -8.71 -4.35 -11.32
N GLU A 59 -7.94 -3.64 -10.50
CA GLU A 59 -8.44 -2.43 -9.83
C GLU A 59 -8.38 -1.19 -10.70
N THR A 60 -7.43 -1.10 -11.62
CA THR A 60 -7.15 0.15 -12.33
C THR A 60 -7.28 0.06 -13.85
N GLY A 61 -7.18 -1.12 -14.42
CA GLY A 61 -7.10 -1.31 -15.87
C GLY A 61 -5.70 -1.07 -16.43
N LEU A 62 -4.73 -0.77 -15.57
CA LEU A 62 -3.35 -0.51 -15.98
C LEU A 62 -2.49 -1.76 -15.86
N THR A 63 -1.55 -1.93 -16.79
CA THR A 63 -0.58 -3.01 -16.79
C THR A 63 0.79 -2.45 -16.46
N MET A 64 1.33 -2.84 -15.30
CA MET A 64 2.67 -2.43 -14.89
C MET A 64 3.74 -3.12 -15.72
N GLN A 65 4.79 -2.38 -16.04
CA GLN A 65 5.99 -2.89 -16.70
C GLN A 65 7.14 -2.77 -15.70
N SER A 66 7.80 -3.89 -15.39
CA SER A 66 8.97 -3.92 -14.50
C SER A 66 8.76 -3.17 -13.18
N PRO A 67 7.76 -3.54 -12.38
CA PRO A 67 7.57 -2.90 -11.08
C PRO A 67 8.78 -3.14 -10.18
N ALA A 68 9.14 -2.12 -9.39
CA ALA A 68 10.26 -2.20 -8.47
C ALA A 68 9.78 -2.68 -7.10
N TYR A 69 10.37 -3.75 -6.60
CA TYR A 69 10.06 -4.29 -5.27
C TYR A 69 10.85 -3.48 -4.24
N ARG A 70 10.15 -2.69 -3.43
CA ARG A 70 10.78 -1.68 -2.58
C ARG A 70 10.90 -2.09 -1.11
N GLY A 71 10.06 -2.97 -0.62
CA GLY A 71 10.11 -3.38 0.78
C GLY A 71 8.96 -4.27 1.20
N ILE A 72 8.97 -4.61 2.49
CA ILE A 72 7.91 -5.36 3.15
C ILE A 72 7.40 -4.52 4.31
N VAL A 73 6.07 -4.39 4.40
CA VAL A 73 5.42 -3.70 5.52
C VAL A 73 4.50 -4.70 6.22
N ASP A 74 4.82 -5.02 7.46
CA ASP A 74 3.97 -5.87 8.29
C ASP A 74 3.01 -4.97 9.06
N PHE A 75 1.73 -5.20 8.87
CA PHE A 75 0.65 -4.37 9.43
C PHE A 75 -0.18 -5.19 10.41
N THR A 76 -0.31 -4.68 11.63
CA THR A 76 -1.15 -5.30 12.67
C THR A 76 -2.12 -4.28 13.24
N CYS A 77 -3.40 -4.57 13.17
CA CYS A 77 -4.47 -3.71 13.69
C CYS A 77 -5.64 -4.61 14.12
N GLU A 78 -5.68 -5.01 15.37
CA GLU A 78 -6.78 -5.86 15.86
C GLU A 78 -8.12 -5.14 15.77
N PRO A 79 -9.22 -5.82 15.47
CA PRO A 79 -9.37 -7.29 15.35
C PRO A 79 -9.10 -7.85 13.95
N TRP A 80 -8.55 -7.06 13.04
CA TRP A 80 -8.28 -7.49 11.67
C TRP A 80 -7.10 -8.46 11.63
N PRO A 81 -7.06 -9.39 10.66
CA PRO A 81 -5.90 -10.25 10.49
C PRO A 81 -4.63 -9.45 10.21
N ALA A 82 -3.49 -9.91 10.70
CA ALA A 82 -2.21 -9.30 10.38
C ALA A 82 -1.91 -9.47 8.88
N GLU A 83 -1.29 -8.46 8.28
CA GLU A 83 -0.94 -8.48 6.86
C GLU A 83 0.55 -8.26 6.66
N ARG A 84 1.11 -9.01 5.73
CA ARG A 84 2.44 -8.72 5.18
C ARG A 84 2.24 -8.12 3.80
N MET A 85 2.47 -6.83 3.68
CA MET A 85 2.30 -6.10 2.44
C MET A 85 3.62 -6.02 1.69
N HIS A 86 3.64 -6.52 0.45
CA HIS A 86 4.78 -6.43 -0.43
C HIS A 86 4.65 -5.14 -1.23
N LEU A 87 5.59 -4.22 -1.01
CA LEU A 87 5.51 -2.84 -1.49
C LEU A 87 6.23 -2.68 -2.82
N TYR A 88 5.51 -2.17 -3.80
CA TYR A 88 6.04 -1.93 -5.16
C TYR A 88 5.83 -0.49 -5.57
N THR A 89 6.73 0.02 -6.40
CA THR A 89 6.52 1.27 -7.14
C THR A 89 6.68 0.98 -8.62
N CYS A 90 6.03 1.77 -9.47
CA CYS A 90 6.10 1.57 -10.91
C CYS A 90 5.89 2.89 -11.64
N THR A 91 6.82 3.19 -12.54
CA THR A 91 6.75 4.40 -13.38
C THR A 91 6.40 4.09 -14.83
N ASP A 92 6.51 2.81 -15.23
CA ASP A 92 6.27 2.37 -16.59
C ASP A 92 5.05 1.46 -16.63
N PHE A 93 3.96 1.94 -17.19
CA PHE A 93 2.72 1.17 -17.28
C PHE A 93 1.94 1.58 -18.52
N THR A 94 1.07 0.70 -18.99
CA THR A 94 0.22 0.92 -20.18
C THR A 94 -1.24 0.69 -19.80
N GLY A 95 -2.14 1.08 -20.67
CA GLY A 95 -3.57 0.86 -20.49
C GLY A 95 -4.32 2.14 -20.17
N THR A 96 -5.60 2.00 -19.89
CA THR A 96 -6.50 3.12 -19.59
C THR A 96 -7.12 2.90 -18.22
N LEU A 97 -7.10 3.95 -17.40
CA LEU A 97 -7.66 3.91 -16.06
C LEU A 97 -9.17 3.64 -16.13
N THR A 98 -9.63 2.66 -15.37
CA THR A 98 -11.03 2.28 -15.27
C THR A 98 -11.57 2.56 -13.87
N ASP A 99 -12.88 2.46 -13.68
CA ASP A 99 -13.49 2.61 -12.37
C ASP A 99 -13.10 1.42 -11.47
N CYS A 100 -12.81 1.71 -10.20
CA CYS A 100 -12.49 0.70 -9.22
C CYS A 100 -13.75 0.35 -8.41
N LYS A 101 -13.97 -0.94 -8.17
CA LYS A 101 -15.11 -1.42 -7.38
C LYS A 101 -15.01 -1.09 -5.89
N GLU A 102 -13.81 -0.84 -5.40
CA GLU A 102 -13.56 -0.63 -3.97
C GLU A 102 -13.51 0.83 -3.56
N GLY A 103 -13.43 1.73 -4.50
CA GLY A 103 -13.37 3.16 -4.21
C GLY A 103 -13.12 4.02 -5.42
N THR A 104 -12.61 5.20 -5.17
CA THR A 104 -12.30 6.19 -6.21
C THR A 104 -10.79 6.27 -6.42
N LEU A 105 -10.35 6.23 -7.67
CA LEU A 105 -8.95 6.37 -8.04
C LEU A 105 -8.65 7.82 -8.43
N GLU A 106 -7.55 8.37 -7.91
CA GLU A 106 -7.09 9.71 -8.26
C GLU A 106 -5.57 9.76 -8.31
N TRP A 107 -5.05 10.54 -9.25
CA TRP A 107 -3.65 10.91 -9.29
C TRP A 107 -3.45 12.07 -8.31
N VAL A 108 -2.71 11.84 -7.24
CA VAL A 108 -2.49 12.83 -6.18
C VAL A 108 -1.03 13.26 -6.19
N PRO A 109 -0.74 14.57 -6.25
CA PRO A 109 0.64 15.06 -6.16
C PRO A 109 1.33 14.49 -4.91
N LYS A 110 2.54 13.98 -5.05
CA LYS A 110 3.26 13.34 -3.95
C LYS A 110 3.28 14.17 -2.66
N PRO A 111 3.55 15.49 -2.71
CA PRO A 111 3.53 16.30 -1.48
C PRO A 111 2.17 16.38 -0.79
N GLU A 112 1.09 16.14 -1.54
CA GLU A 112 -0.27 16.23 -1.00
C GLU A 112 -0.76 14.93 -0.36
N VAL A 113 -0.09 13.80 -0.63
CA VAL A 113 -0.54 12.49 -0.13
C VAL A 113 -0.59 12.46 1.40
N GLU A 114 0.38 13.05 2.08
CA GLU A 114 0.41 13.08 3.54
C GLU A 114 -0.71 13.92 4.17
N ASN A 115 -1.37 14.77 3.37
CA ASN A 115 -2.49 15.58 3.84
C ASN A 115 -3.84 14.87 3.71
N LEU A 116 -3.85 13.70 3.10
CA LEU A 116 -5.05 12.87 2.96
C LEU A 116 -5.25 12.01 4.21
N PRO A 117 -6.48 11.51 4.46
CA PRO A 117 -6.69 10.49 5.49
C PRO A 117 -5.98 9.18 5.11
N ILE A 118 -4.73 9.07 5.51
CA ILE A 118 -3.92 7.87 5.33
C ILE A 118 -3.54 7.31 6.70
N TRP A 119 -3.08 6.07 6.72
CA TRP A 119 -2.52 5.49 7.94
C TRP A 119 -1.24 6.24 8.32
N GLN A 120 -1.04 6.51 9.61
CA GLN A 120 0.15 7.22 10.09
C GLN A 120 1.45 6.55 9.65
N GLY A 121 1.47 5.21 9.70
CA GLY A 121 2.65 4.44 9.31
C GLY A 121 2.96 4.53 7.83
N ASP A 122 1.96 4.81 6.99
CA ASP A 122 2.18 4.97 5.56
C ASP A 122 3.10 6.16 5.28
N LYS A 123 3.06 7.18 6.13
CA LYS A 123 3.96 8.34 6.00
C LYS A 123 5.42 7.92 6.12
N ILE A 124 5.69 6.90 6.95
CA ILE A 124 7.06 6.40 7.15
C ILE A 124 7.59 5.78 5.86
N PHE A 125 6.85 4.82 5.29
CA PHE A 125 7.36 4.17 4.09
C PHE A 125 7.29 5.07 2.85
N LEU A 126 6.32 5.98 2.78
CA LEU A 126 6.28 6.96 1.69
C LEU A 126 7.51 7.86 1.70
N ARG A 127 7.99 8.25 2.87
CA ARG A 127 9.24 9.00 3.00
C ARG A 127 10.46 8.18 2.60
N LEU A 128 10.49 6.91 2.99
CA LEU A 128 11.56 6.00 2.57
C LEU A 128 11.59 5.85 1.05
N LEU A 129 10.43 5.73 0.41
CA LEU A 129 10.33 5.67 -1.04
C LEU A 129 10.83 6.95 -1.69
N ALA A 130 10.46 8.12 -1.15
CA ALA A 130 10.88 9.41 -1.67
C ALA A 130 12.39 9.61 -1.56
N GLU A 131 13.01 9.07 -0.51
CA GLU A 131 14.47 9.14 -0.31
C GLU A 131 15.25 8.14 -1.15
N GLY A 132 14.55 7.23 -1.83
CA GLY A 132 15.21 6.17 -2.58
C GLY A 132 15.90 5.14 -1.68
N ALA A 133 15.33 4.88 -0.51
CA ALA A 133 15.90 3.93 0.45
C ALA A 133 16.06 2.55 -0.17
N PRO A 134 17.11 1.78 0.22
CA PRO A 134 17.23 0.39 -0.22
C PRO A 134 16.07 -0.44 0.33
N PHE A 135 15.91 -1.66 -0.16
CA PHE A 135 14.85 -2.57 0.29
C PHE A 135 14.79 -2.60 1.81
N PHE A 136 13.59 -2.43 2.38
CA PHE A 136 13.41 -2.34 3.83
C PHE A 136 12.31 -3.26 4.34
N HIS A 137 12.36 -3.55 5.65
CA HIS A 137 11.31 -4.26 6.36
C HIS A 137 10.81 -3.37 7.48
N LEU A 138 9.55 -2.95 7.41
CA LEU A 138 8.91 -2.07 8.36
C LEU A 138 7.75 -2.81 9.04
N LYS A 139 7.70 -2.77 10.37
CA LYS A 139 6.58 -3.35 11.13
C LYS A 139 5.78 -2.24 11.77
N LEU A 140 4.47 -2.23 11.55
CA LEU A 140 3.55 -1.22 12.07
C LEU A 140 2.49 -1.89 12.92
N THR A 141 2.33 -1.42 14.16
CA THR A 141 1.30 -1.91 15.06
C THR A 141 0.36 -0.77 15.43
N TYR A 142 -0.93 -1.04 15.27
CA TYR A 142 -1.99 -0.05 15.52
C TYR A 142 -2.93 -0.50 16.62
N HIS A 143 -3.48 0.48 17.32
CA HIS A 143 -4.62 0.32 18.20
C HIS A 143 -5.72 1.28 17.66
N GLY A 144 -6.73 0.71 17.02
CA GLY A 144 -7.67 1.51 16.24
C GLY A 144 -6.93 2.22 15.11
N ASP A 145 -7.10 3.52 14.98
CA ASP A 145 -6.40 4.33 13.98
C ASP A 145 -5.06 4.88 14.48
N THR A 146 -4.68 4.55 15.72
CA THR A 146 -3.46 5.09 16.33
C THR A 146 -2.27 4.16 16.13
N LEU A 147 -1.20 4.67 15.55
CA LEU A 147 0.05 3.94 15.44
C LEU A 147 0.72 3.90 16.82
N VAL A 148 0.87 2.70 17.39
CA VAL A 148 1.46 2.54 18.72
C VAL A 148 2.90 2.05 18.67
N GLN A 149 3.33 1.44 17.56
CA GLN A 149 4.71 1.01 17.41
C GLN A 149 5.08 0.95 15.93
N ALA A 150 6.30 1.38 15.60
CA ALA A 150 6.90 1.22 14.28
C ALA A 150 8.34 0.73 14.47
N VAL A 151 8.68 -0.35 13.76
CA VAL A 151 10.00 -0.97 13.83
C VAL A 151 10.57 -1.07 12.42
N LEU A 152 11.68 -0.40 12.16
CA LEU A 152 12.35 -0.41 10.85
C LEU A 152 13.67 -1.16 10.99
N GLU A 153 13.83 -2.26 10.22
CA GLU A 153 15.03 -3.09 10.24
C GLU A 153 15.44 -3.49 11.67
N GLY A 154 14.45 -3.81 12.51
CA GLY A 154 14.66 -4.21 13.88
C GLY A 154 14.83 -3.06 14.88
N GLU A 155 14.83 -1.81 14.43
CA GLU A 155 14.95 -0.64 15.29
C GLU A 155 13.62 0.05 15.50
N THR A 156 13.25 0.27 16.77
CA THR A 156 11.99 0.97 17.10
C THR A 156 12.11 2.45 16.77
N LEU A 157 11.15 2.96 16.01
CA LEU A 157 11.10 4.37 15.65
C LEU A 157 10.21 5.15 16.63
N PRO A 158 10.44 6.46 16.79
CA PRO A 158 9.53 7.29 17.58
C PRO A 158 8.16 7.34 16.92
N CYS A 159 7.09 7.19 17.74
CA CYS A 159 5.72 7.33 17.30
C CYS A 159 5.12 8.57 17.94
N GLY A 160 4.75 9.53 17.14
CA GLY A 160 4.17 10.73 17.74
C GLY A 160 4.21 11.91 16.85
#